data_e9f450efd3c5916db014802352223c35
#
_entry.id   e9f450efd3c5916db014802352223c35
#
_cell.length_a   1.000
_cell.length_b   1.000
_cell.length_c   1.000
_cell.angle_alpha   90.00
_cell.angle_beta   90.00
_cell.angle_gamma   90.00
#
_symmetry.space_group_name_H-M   'P 1'
#
loop_
_entity.id
_entity.type
_entity.pdbx_description
1 polymer ?
#
loop_
_entity_poly.entity_id
_entity_poly.type
_entity_poly.pdbx_seq_one_letter_code
_entity_poly.pdbx_strand_id
1 'polypeptide(L)'
;MGKISSRMVFEIITIIGIVTFAVISLTPSTAKQQSVQLDHGRMSYSGAVLKHKFDGQGTLQVNKQGRYVGNFTNGRFEGAGEFIAPNGWRXQGNFSKGALNGVVKLRVGNKTYAKKITGDGKLENAD
;
A
#
# COMPACT_ATOMS: atom_id res chain seq x y z
N MET A 1 13.29 20.15 8.97
CA MET A 1 12.38 19.81 8.67
C MET A 1 11.98 18.59 9.00
N GLY A 2 11.64 17.87 9.04
CA GLY A 2 11.29 16.60 9.44
C GLY A 2 9.85 16.44 9.83
N LYS A 3 9.04 17.38 9.54
CA LYS A 3 7.65 17.20 9.85
C LYS A 3 6.94 16.49 8.76
N ILE A 4 6.00 15.62 9.11
CA ILE A 4 5.18 14.90 8.16
C ILE A 4 3.98 15.77 7.86
N SER A 5 3.78 16.09 6.61
CA SER A 5 2.68 16.95 6.25
C SER A 5 1.38 16.14 6.20
N SER A 6 0.26 16.80 6.44
CA SER A 6 -1.02 16.14 6.35
C SER A 6 -1.29 15.66 4.91
N ARG A 7 -0.64 16.28 3.95
CA ARG A 7 -0.77 15.86 2.58
C ARG A 7 -0.20 14.47 2.35
N MET A 8 0.94 14.14 2.99
CA MET A 8 1.50 12.80 2.84
C MET A 8 0.57 11.76 3.44
N VAL A 9 -0.01 12.07 4.59
CA VAL A 9 -0.94 11.15 5.24
C VAL A 9 -2.14 10.92 4.34
N PHE A 10 -2.65 11.99 3.76
CA PHE A 10 -3.82 11.90 2.92
C PHE A 10 -3.54 11.03 1.68
N GLU A 11 -2.35 11.17 1.12
CA GLU A 11 -1.99 10.37 -0.04
C GLU A 11 -1.92 8.89 0.28
N ILE A 12 -1.39 8.54 1.43
CA ILE A 12 -1.31 7.15 1.83
C ILE A 12 -2.70 6.56 1.96
N ILE A 13 -3.60 7.28 2.60
CA ILE A 13 -4.96 6.79 2.81
C ILE A 13 -5.67 6.61 1.47
N THR A 14 -5.46 7.54 0.55
CA THR A 14 -6.10 7.47 -0.76
C THR A 14 -5.64 6.24 -1.51
N ILE A 15 -4.34 5.96 -1.50
CA ILE A 15 -3.80 4.82 -2.22
C ILE A 15 -4.33 3.52 -1.63
N ILE A 16 -4.37 3.43 -0.31
CA ILE A 16 -4.90 2.23 0.33
C ILE A 16 -6.35 2.02 -0.08
N GLY A 17 -7.14 3.08 -0.14
CA GLY A 17 -8.53 2.96 -0.53
C GLY A 17 -8.69 2.48 -1.96
N ILE A 18 -7.82 2.95 -2.85
CA ILE A 18 -7.90 2.54 -4.24
C ILE A 18 -7.67 1.04 -4.39
N VAL A 19 -6.71 0.51 -3.67
CA VAL A 19 -6.32 -0.88 -3.83
C VAL A 19 -7.28 -1.84 -3.15
N THR A 20 -7.99 -1.38 -2.13
CA THR A 20 -8.85 -2.27 -1.36
C THR A 20 -9.82 -3.06 -2.22
N PHE A 21 -10.25 -2.49 -3.33
CA PHE A 21 -11.22 -3.16 -4.19
C PHE A 21 -10.64 -3.60 -5.52
N ALA A 22 -9.33 -3.77 -5.59
CA ALA A 22 -8.71 -4.17 -6.84
C ALA A 22 -9.01 -5.64 -7.14
N VAL A 23 -9.75 -5.88 -8.19
CA VAL A 23 -10.14 -7.21 -8.63
C VAL A 23 -9.84 -7.31 -10.11
N ILE A 24 -9.33 -8.44 -10.54
CA ILE A 24 -9.04 -8.64 -11.93
C ILE A 24 -9.83 -9.79 -12.50
N SER A 25 -10.20 -9.64 -13.76
CA SER A 25 -10.97 -10.66 -14.45
C SER A 25 -10.03 -11.66 -15.08
N LEU A 26 -9.67 -12.69 -14.36
CA LEU A 26 -8.81 -13.73 -14.87
C LEU A 26 -9.41 -15.07 -14.56
N THR A 27 -9.02 -16.08 -15.29
CA THR A 27 -9.49 -17.43 -15.03
C THR A 27 -8.93 -17.89 -13.69
N PRO A 28 -9.77 -18.25 -12.76
CA PRO A 28 -9.27 -18.65 -11.46
C PRO A 28 -8.61 -20.01 -11.50
N SER A 29 -7.62 -20.19 -10.71
CA SER A 29 -6.98 -21.48 -10.55
C SER A 29 -6.10 -21.35 -9.31
N THR A 30 -4.87 -21.78 -9.40
CA THR A 30 -3.94 -21.58 -8.28
C THR A 30 -3.32 -20.22 -8.40
N ALA A 31 -2.71 -19.77 -7.32
CA ALA A 31 -2.05 -18.48 -7.33
C ALA A 31 -0.92 -18.49 -8.37
N LYS A 32 -0.86 -17.44 -9.17
CA LYS A 32 0.15 -17.32 -10.20
C LYS A 32 0.76 -15.95 -10.17
N GLN A 33 2.00 -15.85 -10.60
CA GLN A 33 2.64 -14.56 -10.75
C GLN A 33 2.16 -13.92 -12.03
N GLN A 34 1.65 -12.73 -11.94
CA GLN A 34 1.10 -12.04 -13.10
C GLN A 34 1.41 -10.56 -13.06
N SER A 35 1.36 -9.94 -14.23
CA SER A 35 1.45 -8.50 -14.35
C SER A 35 0.15 -8.02 -14.96
N VAL A 36 -0.51 -7.10 -14.31
CA VAL A 36 -1.83 -6.64 -14.71
C VAL A 36 -1.88 -5.13 -14.68
N GLN A 37 -2.54 -4.53 -15.66
CA GLN A 37 -2.78 -3.10 -15.65
C GLN A 37 -4.23 -2.82 -15.32
N LEU A 38 -4.46 -1.82 -14.49
CA LEU A 38 -5.78 -1.48 -14.00
C LEU A 38 -6.05 -0.01 -14.24
N ASP A 39 -7.35 0.32 -14.23
CA ASP A 39 -7.77 1.72 -14.26
C ASP A 39 -7.14 2.47 -15.43
N HIS A 40 -7.26 1.88 -16.62
CA HIS A 40 -6.77 2.47 -17.87
C HIS A 40 -5.27 2.74 -17.81
N GLY A 41 -4.52 1.86 -17.18
CA GLY A 41 -3.07 2.00 -17.12
C GLY A 41 -2.56 2.87 -16.01
N ARG A 42 -3.45 3.43 -15.18
CA ARG A 42 -2.99 4.26 -14.08
C ARG A 42 -2.45 3.45 -12.91
N MET A 43 -2.77 2.17 -12.86
CA MET A 43 -2.21 1.28 -11.86
C MET A 43 -1.69 0.03 -12.54
N SER A 44 -0.61 -0.50 -12.03
CA SER A 44 -0.12 -1.77 -12.52
C SER A 44 0.29 -2.63 -11.34
N TYR A 45 -0.04 -3.90 -11.43
CA TYR A 45 0.25 -4.85 -10.37
C TYR A 45 1.17 -5.92 -10.92
N SER A 46 2.16 -6.30 -10.14
CA SER A 46 3.03 -7.42 -10.51
C SER A 46 3.18 -8.30 -9.28
N GLY A 47 2.69 -9.52 -9.36
CA GLY A 47 2.77 -10.41 -8.21
C GLY A 47 1.79 -11.56 -8.33
N ALA A 48 1.46 -12.14 -7.19
CA ALA A 48 0.61 -13.32 -7.15
C ALA A 48 -0.87 -12.96 -7.30
N VAL A 49 -1.58 -13.78 -8.05
CA VAL A 49 -3.01 -13.60 -8.28
C VAL A 49 -3.69 -14.94 -8.04
N LEU A 50 -4.79 -14.92 -7.31
CA LEU A 50 -5.56 -16.10 -7.01
C LEU A 50 -7.04 -15.77 -7.10
N LYS A 51 -7.77 -16.55 -7.91
CA LYS A 51 -9.22 -16.36 -8.03
C LYS A 51 -9.59 -14.92 -8.37
N HIS A 52 -8.91 -14.36 -9.36
CA HIS A 52 -9.19 -13.01 -9.87
C HIS A 52 -8.77 -11.89 -8.93
N LYS A 53 -8.09 -12.17 -7.85
CA LYS A 53 -7.70 -11.14 -6.89
C LYS A 53 -6.22 -11.20 -6.61
N PHE A 54 -5.65 -10.06 -6.27
CA PHE A 54 -4.27 -10.04 -5.81
C PHE A 54 -4.19 -10.84 -4.51
N ASP A 55 -3.24 -11.75 -4.43
CA ASP A 55 -3.17 -12.62 -3.27
C ASP A 55 -1.74 -13.14 -3.15
N GLY A 56 -1.04 -12.75 -2.11
CA GLY A 56 0.35 -13.09 -1.91
C GLY A 56 1.24 -11.88 -2.08
N GLN A 57 2.51 -12.11 -2.31
CA GLN A 57 3.47 -11.02 -2.48
C GLN A 57 3.25 -10.31 -3.81
N GLY A 58 3.33 -9.00 -3.78
CA GLY A 58 3.19 -8.26 -5.02
C GLY A 58 3.62 -6.82 -4.88
N THR A 59 3.68 -6.15 -6.03
CA THR A 59 4.00 -4.74 -6.12
C THR A 59 2.88 -4.05 -6.88
N LEU A 60 2.30 -3.02 -6.30
CA LEU A 60 1.29 -2.23 -6.97
C LEU A 60 1.87 -0.84 -7.23
N GLN A 61 1.94 -0.46 -8.49
CA GLN A 61 2.43 0.84 -8.88
C GLN A 61 1.24 1.72 -9.21
N VAL A 62 1.14 2.88 -8.56
CA VAL A 62 0.09 3.83 -8.86
C VAL A 62 0.73 5.03 -9.52
N ASN A 63 0.32 5.30 -10.76
CA ASN A 63 0.98 6.31 -11.56
C ASN A 63 1.07 7.64 -10.84
N LYS A 64 2.28 8.17 -10.76
CA LYS A 64 2.57 9.47 -10.13
C LYS A 64 2.31 9.53 -8.64
N GLN A 65 1.88 8.44 -8.00
CA GLN A 65 1.61 8.48 -6.57
C GLN A 65 2.52 7.56 -5.76
N GLY A 66 3.21 6.64 -6.41
CA GLY A 66 4.12 5.77 -5.72
C GLY A 66 3.79 4.30 -5.90
N ARG A 67 4.40 3.47 -5.09
CA ARG A 67 4.15 2.05 -5.19
C ARG A 67 4.12 1.39 -3.82
N TYR A 68 3.35 0.32 -3.74
CA TYR A 68 3.26 -0.51 -2.54
C TYR A 68 3.95 -1.83 -2.84
N VAL A 69 4.75 -2.30 -1.91
CA VAL A 69 5.41 -3.60 -2.02
C VAL A 69 5.08 -4.38 -0.76
N GLY A 70 4.46 -5.53 -0.90
CA GLY A 70 4.11 -6.32 0.26
C GLY A 70 3.12 -7.41 -0.04
N ASN A 71 2.38 -7.80 0.97
CA ASN A 71 1.42 -8.86 0.86
C ASN A 71 0.03 -8.37 0.54
N PHE A 72 -0.70 -9.21 -0.19
CA PHE A 72 -2.10 -8.97 -0.48
C PHE A 72 -2.88 -10.21 -0.07
N THR A 73 -4.12 -10.00 0.33
CA THR A 73 -5.06 -11.08 0.57
C THR A 73 -6.41 -10.63 0.07
N ASN A 74 -6.99 -11.40 -0.84
CA ASN A 74 -8.30 -11.08 -1.41
C ASN A 74 -8.36 -9.66 -1.98
N GLY A 75 -7.29 -9.22 -2.62
CA GLY A 75 -7.27 -7.92 -3.28
C GLY A 75 -6.95 -6.75 -2.38
N ARG A 76 -6.62 -6.98 -1.12
CA ARG A 76 -6.31 -5.90 -0.20
C ARG A 76 -4.91 -6.06 0.35
N PHE A 77 -4.31 -4.95 0.74
CA PHE A 77 -3.05 -5.00 1.48
C PHE A 77 -3.26 -5.79 2.76
N GLU A 78 -2.31 -6.65 3.10
CA GLU A 78 -2.42 -7.45 4.30
C GLU A 78 -1.04 -7.76 4.84
N GLY A 79 -0.83 -7.60 6.13
CA GLY A 79 0.45 -7.93 6.73
C GLY A 79 1.49 -6.86 6.47
N ALA A 80 2.74 -7.24 6.52
CA ALA A 80 3.83 -6.29 6.37
C ALA A 80 3.90 -5.76 4.94
N GLY A 81 4.10 -4.47 4.83
CA GLY A 81 4.21 -3.86 3.52
C GLY A 81 4.90 -2.52 3.61
N GLU A 82 5.32 -2.03 2.45
CA GLU A 82 6.03 -0.78 2.37
C GLU A 82 5.47 0.04 1.22
N PHE A 83 5.16 1.29 1.50
CA PHE A 83 4.76 2.22 0.46
C PHE A 83 5.92 3.16 0.18
N ILE A 84 6.22 3.35 -1.09
CA ILE A 84 7.33 4.19 -1.51
C ILE A 84 6.77 5.31 -2.37
N ALA A 85 6.90 6.53 -1.88
CA ALA A 85 6.36 7.69 -2.60
C ALA A 85 7.29 8.11 -3.73
N PRO A 86 6.78 8.86 -4.71
CA PRO A 86 7.62 9.29 -5.83
C PRO A 86 8.80 10.12 -5.41
N ASN A 87 8.67 10.90 -4.33
CA ASN A 87 9.78 11.72 -3.88
C ASN A 87 10.68 10.99 -2.89
N GLY A 88 10.47 9.68 -2.70
CA GLY A 88 11.40 8.85 -1.95
C GLY A 88 11.06 8.56 -0.51
N TRP A 89 10.05 9.18 0.08
CA TRP A 89 9.74 8.82 1.45
C TRP A 89 9.01 7.47 1.47
N ARG A 90 9.10 6.80 2.61
CA ARG A 90 8.60 5.43 2.72
C ARG A 90 7.80 5.22 3.99
N UNK A 91 6.74 4.24 4.03
CA UNK A 91 6.13 4.08 4.93
C UNK A 91 6.12 2.89 5.07
N GLN A 92 6.43 2.29 6.08
CA GLN A 92 6.52 0.87 6.33
C GLN A 92 5.67 0.50 7.51
N GLY A 93 4.87 -0.52 7.39
CA GLY A 93 3.98 -0.89 8.48
C GLY A 93 3.25 -2.17 8.22
N ASN A 94 2.26 -2.44 9.07
CA ASN A 94 1.39 -3.59 8.91
C ASN A 94 0.01 -3.15 8.49
N PHE A 95 -0.57 -3.91 7.60
CA PHE A 95 -1.89 -3.65 7.09
C PHE A 95 -2.84 -4.74 7.52
N SER A 96 -4.09 -4.36 7.74
CA SER A 96 -5.13 -5.30 8.05
C SER A 96 -6.34 -4.91 7.24
N LYS A 97 -6.75 -5.78 6.35
CA LYS A 97 -7.90 -5.56 5.48
C LYS A 97 -7.80 -4.23 4.72
N GLY A 98 -6.62 -3.94 4.24
CA GLY A 98 -6.39 -2.78 3.40
C GLY A 98 -6.03 -1.50 4.12
N ALA A 99 -6.03 -1.50 5.44
CA ALA A 99 -5.76 -0.28 6.21
C ALA A 99 -4.52 -0.45 7.08
N LEU A 100 -3.79 0.63 7.23
CA LEU A 100 -2.65 0.63 8.13
C LEU A 100 -3.11 0.40 9.55
N ASN A 101 -2.36 -0.38 10.29
CA ASN A 101 -2.73 -0.76 11.63
C ASN A 101 -1.56 -0.55 12.57
N GLY A 102 -1.81 0.07 13.71
CA GLY A 102 -0.78 0.21 14.73
C GLY A 102 0.27 1.24 14.39
N VAL A 103 1.50 0.91 14.69
CA VAL A 103 2.60 1.85 14.52
C VAL A 103 3.24 1.67 13.16
N VAL A 104 3.50 2.79 12.49
CA VAL A 104 4.17 2.74 11.19
C VAL A 104 5.49 3.51 11.31
N LYS A 105 6.45 3.11 10.51
CA LYS A 105 7.70 3.83 10.42
C LYS A 105 7.67 4.66 9.17
N LEU A 106 7.87 5.96 9.32
CA LEU A 106 7.88 6.84 8.19
C LEU A 106 9.29 7.38 8.02
N ARG A 107 9.87 7.15 6.86
CA ARG A 107 11.23 7.58 6.60
C ARG A 107 11.21 8.70 5.59
N VAL A 108 11.76 9.84 5.98
CA VAL A 108 11.81 11.02 5.12
C VAL A 108 13.26 11.50 5.11
N GLY A 109 13.91 11.33 3.97
CA GLY A 109 15.32 11.66 3.89
C GLY A 109 16.14 10.80 4.83
N ASN A 110 16.89 11.41 5.72
CA ASN A 110 17.71 10.67 6.66
C ASN A 110 17.02 10.42 7.99
N LYS A 111 15.78 10.82 8.11
CA LYS A 111 15.08 10.71 9.39
C LYS A 111 13.99 9.68 9.36
N THR A 112 13.81 9.00 10.48
CA THR A 112 12.78 7.99 10.63
C THR A 112 11.89 8.38 11.80
N TYR A 113 10.59 8.31 11.57
CA TYR A 113 9.60 8.65 12.57
C TYR A 113 8.73 7.45 12.84
N ALA A 114 8.44 7.20 14.11
CA ALA A 114 7.45 6.19 14.47
C ALA A 114 6.13 6.91 14.70
N LYS A 115 5.12 6.54 13.95
CA LYS A 115 3.82 7.18 14.04
C LYS A 115 2.76 6.12 14.30
N LYS A 116 1.72 6.50 15.01
CA LYS A 116 0.63 5.60 15.30
C LYS A 116 -0.59 6.03 14.51
N ILE A 117 -1.28 5.06 13.93
CA ILE A 117 -2.50 5.33 13.19
C ILE A 117 -3.66 5.33 14.17
N THR A 118 -4.39 6.42 14.21
CA THR A 118 -5.56 6.50 15.08
C THR A 118 -6.78 5.92 14.39
N GLY A 119 -7.84 5.72 15.13
CA GLY A 119 -9.05 5.12 14.58
C GLY A 119 -9.67 5.91 13.44
N ASP A 120 -9.43 7.21 13.38
CA ASP A 120 -9.95 8.02 12.29
C ASP A 120 -8.94 8.18 11.15
N GLY A 121 -7.86 7.43 11.16
CA GLY A 121 -6.93 7.43 10.07
C GLY A 121 -5.84 8.47 10.13
N LYS A 122 -5.70 9.14 11.24
CA LYS A 122 -4.66 10.16 11.38
C LYS A 122 -3.40 9.56 11.96
N LEU A 123 -2.28 10.26 11.73
CA LEU A 123 -1.01 9.84 12.30
C LEU A 123 -0.69 10.66 13.53
N GLU A 124 -0.27 9.98 14.57
CA GLU A 124 0.18 10.62 15.81
C GLU A 124 1.55 10.11 16.17
N ASN A 125 2.25 10.84 17.01
CA ASN A 125 3.52 10.33 17.49
C ASN A 125 3.31 9.06 18.28
N ALA A 126 4.20 8.09 18.08
CA ALA A 126 4.02 6.78 18.68
C ALA A 126 4.54 6.69 20.11
N ASP A 127 5.37 7.63 20.56
CA ASP A 127 5.84 7.56 21.94
C ASP A 127 5.16 8.61 22.84
#